data_30c5be0c73b169202ef5a87264946e74
#
_entry.id   30c5be0c73b169202ef5a87264946e74
#
_cell.length_a   1.000
_cell.length_b   1.000
_cell.length_c   1.000
_cell.angle_alpha   90.00
_cell.angle_beta   90.00
_cell.angle_gamma   90.00
#
_symmetry.space_group_name_H-M   'P 1'
#
loop_
_entity.id
_entity.type
_entity.pdbx_description
1 polymer ?
#
loop_
_entity_poly.entity_id
_entity_poly.type
_entity_poly.pdbx_seq_one_letter_code
_entity_poly.pdbx_strand_id
1 'polypeptide(L)'
;MMALGGAGMALTSTQASAQAAPPVQAKLVHHVFFWLKRPGNQADRDQLIAGLRTLRAIAVIRDLQIGVPASTEKRDVVDSSFDVSELMVFDNAVDQKVYQDHEIHQAFVKSCEHLWQKVVVYDMQTLD
;
A
#
# COMPACT_ATOMS: atom_id res chain seq x y z
N MET A 1 -16.25 -53.97 -53.11
CA MET A 1 -16.90 -52.66 -52.91
C MET A 1 -16.60 -52.18 -51.54
N MET A 2 -15.73 -51.26 -51.49
CA MET A 2 -15.21 -50.69 -50.26
C MET A 2 -15.96 -49.38 -49.93
N ALA A 3 -16.75 -49.42 -48.91
CA ALA A 3 -17.33 -48.22 -48.39
C ALA A 3 -16.28 -47.54 -47.46
N LEU A 4 -15.71 -46.47 -47.93
CA LEU A 4 -14.88 -45.66 -47.11
C LEU A 4 -15.74 -44.79 -46.21
N GLY A 5 -15.92 -45.28 -45.00
CA GLY A 5 -16.46 -44.42 -43.96
C GLY A 5 -15.49 -43.32 -43.66
N GLY A 6 -15.79 -42.13 -44.12
CA GLY A 6 -15.06 -40.96 -43.70
C GLY A 6 -15.27 -40.74 -42.21
N ALA A 7 -14.28 -41.07 -41.42
CA ALA A 7 -14.25 -40.63 -40.07
C ALA A 7 -14.03 -39.12 -40.10
N GLY A 8 -15.11 -38.37 -40.00
CA GLY A 8 -15.03 -36.96 -39.73
C GLY A 8 -14.40 -36.78 -38.36
N MET A 9 -13.12 -36.46 -38.35
CA MET A 9 -12.53 -35.93 -37.13
C MET A 9 -13.17 -34.58 -36.89
N ALA A 10 -14.15 -34.56 -36.02
CA ALA A 10 -14.56 -33.32 -35.45
C ALA A 10 -13.37 -32.82 -34.62
N LEU A 11 -12.63 -31.91 -35.19
CA LEU A 11 -11.72 -31.07 -34.41
C LEU A 11 -12.60 -30.25 -33.49
N THR A 12 -12.91 -30.82 -32.35
CA THR A 12 -13.29 -29.98 -31.24
C THR A 12 -12.08 -29.14 -30.91
N SER A 13 -11.97 -27.98 -31.53
CA SER A 13 -11.13 -26.95 -31.02
C SER A 13 -11.70 -26.61 -29.65
N THR A 14 -11.21 -27.29 -28.62
CA THR A 14 -11.24 -26.71 -27.31
C THR A 14 -10.47 -25.41 -27.45
N GLN A 15 -11.14 -24.36 -27.82
CA GLN A 15 -10.67 -23.06 -27.44
C GLN A 15 -10.58 -23.14 -25.93
N ALA A 16 -9.37 -23.43 -25.46
CA ALA A 16 -9.05 -22.98 -24.13
C ALA A 16 -9.50 -21.53 -24.11
N SER A 17 -10.65 -21.27 -23.52
CA SER A 17 -11.03 -19.91 -23.24
C SER A 17 -9.83 -19.36 -22.53
N ALA A 18 -9.06 -18.52 -23.21
CA ALA A 18 -8.05 -17.75 -22.57
C ALA A 18 -8.80 -17.04 -21.44
N GLN A 19 -8.76 -17.65 -20.27
CA GLN A 19 -9.22 -16.94 -19.10
C GLN A 19 -8.41 -15.65 -19.11
N ALA A 20 -9.09 -14.57 -19.48
CA ALA A 20 -8.53 -13.26 -19.27
C ALA A 20 -7.92 -13.30 -17.88
N ALA A 21 -6.64 -12.98 -17.79
CA ALA A 21 -5.99 -12.82 -16.49
C ALA A 21 -6.99 -12.12 -15.56
N PRO A 22 -7.21 -12.61 -14.33
CA PRO A 22 -8.13 -11.93 -13.42
C PRO A 22 -7.81 -10.45 -13.46
N PRO A 23 -8.79 -9.56 -13.57
CA PRO A 23 -8.52 -8.13 -13.59
C PRO A 23 -7.59 -7.82 -12.43
N VAL A 24 -6.46 -7.15 -12.70
CA VAL A 24 -5.58 -6.69 -11.65
C VAL A 24 -6.46 -5.89 -10.70
N GLN A 25 -6.67 -6.42 -9.49
CA GLN A 25 -7.53 -5.74 -8.54
C GLN A 25 -6.90 -4.41 -8.16
N ALA A 26 -7.67 -3.35 -8.31
CA ALA A 26 -7.29 -2.05 -7.83
C ALA A 26 -6.91 -2.14 -6.35
N LYS A 27 -5.85 -1.49 -5.97
CA LYS A 27 -5.37 -1.41 -4.59
C LYS A 27 -5.63 -0.02 -4.03
N LEU A 28 -5.71 0.07 -2.71
CA LEU A 28 -5.71 1.35 -2.03
C LEU A 28 -4.29 1.62 -1.51
N VAL A 29 -3.75 2.77 -1.87
CA VAL A 29 -2.45 3.25 -1.39
C VAL A 29 -2.71 4.37 -0.37
N HIS A 30 -2.25 4.14 0.84
CA HIS A 30 -2.39 5.05 1.98
C HIS A 30 -1.02 5.64 2.28
N HIS A 31 -0.80 6.90 1.90
CA HIS A 31 0.49 7.55 2.04
C HIS A 31 0.39 8.67 3.08
N VAL A 32 1.16 8.55 4.15
CA VAL A 32 1.11 9.43 5.33
C VAL A 32 2.42 10.18 5.48
N PHE A 33 2.32 11.45 5.79
CA PHE A 33 3.47 12.33 6.03
C PHE A 33 3.34 12.93 7.42
N PHE A 34 4.46 12.93 8.16
CA PHE A 34 4.52 13.45 9.53
C PHE A 34 5.51 14.60 9.63
N TRP A 35 5.08 15.66 10.29
CA TRP A 35 5.95 16.76 10.70
C TRP A 35 6.10 16.73 12.22
N LEU A 36 7.32 16.63 12.71
CA LEU A 36 7.60 16.59 14.14
C LEU A 36 7.40 17.97 14.80
N LYS A 37 7.03 17.96 16.08
CA LYS A 37 7.01 19.20 16.88
C LYS A 37 8.39 19.80 17.00
N ARG A 38 9.43 18.96 17.01
CA ARG A 38 10.84 19.36 16.97
C ARG A 38 11.43 18.90 15.63
N PRO A 39 11.28 19.70 14.56
CA PRO A 39 11.74 19.29 13.23
C PRO A 39 13.22 18.91 13.24
N GLY A 40 13.57 17.81 12.59
CA GLY A 40 14.95 17.35 12.50
C GLY A 40 15.50 16.69 13.77
N ASN A 41 14.73 16.60 14.85
CA ASN A 41 15.20 15.93 16.06
C ASN A 41 15.32 14.43 15.82
N GLN A 42 16.56 13.91 15.92
CA GLN A 42 16.88 12.53 15.58
C GLN A 42 16.20 11.52 16.53
N ALA A 43 16.18 11.81 17.82
CA ALA A 43 15.58 10.92 18.80
C ALA A 43 14.06 10.78 18.58
N ASP A 44 13.38 11.90 18.31
CA ASP A 44 11.94 11.89 18.03
C ASP A 44 11.64 11.14 16.72
N ARG A 45 12.45 11.37 15.70
CA ARG A 45 12.31 10.65 14.43
C ARG A 45 12.47 9.14 14.62
N ASP A 46 13.50 8.74 15.34
CA ASP A 46 13.79 7.32 15.61
C ASP A 46 12.64 6.67 16.40
N GLN A 47 12.09 7.38 17.37
CA GLN A 47 10.94 6.90 18.14
C GLN A 47 9.69 6.74 17.27
N LEU A 48 9.41 7.71 16.40
CA LEU A 48 8.29 7.63 15.47
C LEU A 48 8.46 6.45 14.50
N ILE A 49 9.64 6.28 13.93
CA ILE A 49 9.95 5.16 13.03
C ILE A 49 9.77 3.83 13.74
N ALA A 50 10.24 3.69 14.98
CA ALA A 50 10.05 2.47 15.76
C ALA A 50 8.56 2.18 15.99
N GLY A 51 7.77 3.21 16.28
CA GLY A 51 6.32 3.08 16.41
C GLY A 51 5.64 2.63 15.11
N LEU A 52 6.00 3.23 14.00
CA LEU A 52 5.47 2.87 12.68
C LEU A 52 5.79 1.41 12.31
N ARG A 53 6.96 0.92 12.69
CA ARG A 53 7.35 -0.48 12.43
C ARG A 53 6.44 -1.48 13.14
N THR A 54 5.85 -1.12 14.26
CA THR A 54 4.89 -2.00 14.98
C THR A 54 3.64 -2.29 14.15
N LEU A 55 3.30 -1.41 13.22
CA LEU A 55 2.11 -1.55 12.37
C LEU A 55 2.21 -2.76 11.42
N ARG A 56 3.41 -3.27 11.17
CA ARG A 56 3.62 -4.46 10.32
C ARG A 56 2.90 -5.70 10.84
N ALA A 57 2.55 -5.74 12.12
CA ALA A 57 1.79 -6.84 12.70
C ALA A 57 0.32 -6.87 12.29
N ILE A 58 -0.19 -5.80 11.66
CA ILE A 58 -1.58 -5.73 11.21
C ILE A 58 -1.72 -6.47 9.87
N ALA A 59 -2.43 -7.59 9.87
CA ALA A 59 -2.45 -8.54 8.75
C ALA A 59 -3.02 -8.00 7.45
N VAL A 60 -3.93 -7.00 7.49
CA VAL A 60 -4.55 -6.43 6.29
C VAL A 60 -3.62 -5.49 5.50
N ILE A 61 -2.49 -5.10 6.08
CA ILE A 61 -1.47 -4.31 5.38
C ILE A 61 -0.72 -5.24 4.43
N ARG A 62 -0.81 -4.97 3.13
CA ARG A 62 -0.13 -5.78 2.10
C ARG A 62 1.31 -5.36 1.89
N ASP A 63 1.59 -4.08 2.03
CA ASP A 63 2.94 -3.53 1.98
C ASP A 63 3.03 -2.32 2.91
N LEU A 64 4.16 -2.16 3.55
CA LEU A 64 4.46 -1.02 4.42
C LEU A 64 5.89 -0.58 4.16
N GLN A 65 6.03 0.65 3.69
CA GLN A 65 7.31 1.29 3.47
C GLN A 65 7.40 2.53 4.37
N ILE A 66 8.49 2.66 5.09
CA ILE A 66 8.74 3.78 5.99
C ILE A 66 9.99 4.50 5.48
N GLY A 67 9.94 5.82 5.41
CA GLY A 67 11.04 6.58 4.86
C GLY A 67 11.16 7.98 5.43
N VAL A 68 12.21 8.64 5.00
CA VAL A 68 12.53 10.04 5.30
C VAL A 68 12.68 10.79 3.97
N PRO A 69 12.70 12.13 3.96
CA PRO A 69 12.89 12.86 2.71
C PRO A 69 14.12 12.38 1.96
N ALA A 70 13.96 12.13 0.67
CA ALA A 70 15.08 11.77 -0.20
C ALA A 70 15.85 13.01 -0.65
N SER A 71 17.15 12.85 -0.86
CA SER A 71 18.02 13.90 -1.40
C SER A 71 17.93 13.96 -2.92
N THR A 72 16.77 14.34 -3.44
CA THR A 72 16.59 14.53 -4.88
C THR A 72 16.87 15.98 -5.30
N GLU A 73 16.88 16.22 -6.59
CA GLU A 73 17.04 17.58 -7.13
C GLU A 73 15.99 18.52 -6.54
N LYS A 74 16.43 19.71 -6.12
CA LYS A 74 15.52 20.74 -5.61
C LYS A 74 14.72 21.35 -6.77
N ARG A 75 13.40 21.19 -6.69
CA ARG A 75 12.45 21.80 -7.62
C ARG A 75 11.25 22.31 -6.83
N ASP A 76 10.58 23.33 -7.32
CA ASP A 76 9.43 23.94 -6.62
C ASP A 76 8.31 22.94 -6.32
N VAL A 77 8.17 21.92 -7.14
CA VAL A 77 7.14 20.88 -6.96
C VAL A 77 7.53 19.78 -5.97
N VAL A 78 8.78 19.77 -5.50
CA VAL A 78 9.27 18.77 -4.53
C VAL A 78 9.16 19.34 -3.13
N ASP A 79 8.23 18.80 -2.35
CA ASP A 79 8.05 19.13 -0.94
C ASP A 79 8.76 18.07 -0.08
N SER A 80 9.90 18.43 0.47
CA SER A 80 10.67 17.60 1.40
C SER A 80 10.60 18.12 2.84
N SER A 81 9.55 18.87 3.18
CA SER A 81 9.41 19.49 4.50
C SER A 81 9.02 18.51 5.61
N PHE A 82 8.50 17.34 5.27
CA PHE A 82 8.13 16.32 6.25
C PHE A 82 9.37 15.67 6.89
N ASP A 83 9.21 15.09 8.08
CA ASP A 83 10.30 14.40 8.78
C ASP A 83 10.30 12.89 8.52
N VAL A 84 9.13 12.28 8.49
CA VAL A 84 8.94 10.83 8.27
C VAL A 84 7.72 10.62 7.39
N SER A 85 7.75 9.61 6.54
CA SER A 85 6.57 9.18 5.82
C SER A 85 6.41 7.67 5.88
N GLU A 86 5.16 7.22 5.71
CA GLU A 86 4.85 5.81 5.52
C GLU A 86 3.93 5.66 4.31
N LEU A 87 4.16 4.60 3.55
CA LEU A 87 3.28 4.21 2.46
C LEU A 87 2.78 2.81 2.73
N MET A 88 1.47 2.66 2.78
CA MET A 88 0.81 1.38 2.96
C MET A 88 -0.01 1.03 1.74
N VAL A 89 -0.12 -0.27 1.47
CA VAL A 89 -1.01 -0.81 0.45
C VAL A 89 -2.03 -1.73 1.11
N PHE A 90 -3.30 -1.52 0.80
CA PHE A 90 -4.42 -2.37 1.21
C PHE A 90 -5.13 -2.91 -0.03
N ASP A 91 -5.81 -4.04 0.11
CA ASP A 91 -6.61 -4.57 -0.99
C ASP A 91 -7.80 -3.66 -1.34
N ASN A 92 -8.37 -2.99 -0.33
CA ASN A 92 -9.56 -2.15 -0.49
C ASN A 92 -9.76 -1.22 0.71
N ALA A 93 -10.78 -0.38 0.63
CA ALA A 93 -11.12 0.57 1.69
C ALA A 93 -11.63 -0.12 2.96
N VAL A 94 -12.25 -1.31 2.85
CA VAL A 94 -12.72 -2.08 4.02
C VAL A 94 -11.51 -2.51 4.86
N ASP A 95 -10.46 -3.00 4.23
CA ASP A 95 -9.23 -3.40 4.92
C ASP A 95 -8.50 -2.20 5.51
N GLN A 96 -8.49 -1.06 4.83
CA GLN A 96 -7.93 0.17 5.40
C GLN A 96 -8.70 0.58 6.67
N LYS A 97 -10.00 0.43 6.70
CA LYS A 97 -10.81 0.71 7.90
C LYS A 97 -10.48 -0.26 9.04
N VAL A 98 -10.27 -1.54 8.74
CA VAL A 98 -9.81 -2.54 9.74
C VAL A 98 -8.50 -2.08 10.36
N TYR A 99 -7.55 -1.63 9.55
CA TYR A 99 -6.30 -1.06 10.02
C TYR A 99 -6.51 0.18 10.90
N GLN A 100 -7.34 1.11 10.44
CA GLN A 100 -7.60 2.37 11.13
C GLN A 100 -8.14 2.17 12.55
N ASP A 101 -8.99 1.15 12.75
CA ASP A 101 -9.63 0.84 14.02
C ASP A 101 -8.85 -0.21 14.84
N HIS A 102 -7.78 -0.76 14.30
CA HIS A 102 -7.03 -1.84 14.92
C HIS A 102 -6.35 -1.41 16.22
N GLU A 103 -6.33 -2.29 17.22
CA GLU A 103 -5.69 -2.03 18.52
C GLU A 103 -4.22 -1.60 18.38
N ILE A 104 -3.49 -2.24 17.46
CA ILE A 104 -2.08 -1.91 17.23
C ILE A 104 -1.95 -0.49 16.68
N HIS A 105 -2.85 -0.06 15.77
CA HIS A 105 -2.86 1.30 15.28
C HIS A 105 -3.18 2.30 16.40
N GLN A 106 -4.17 2.01 17.20
CA GLN A 106 -4.55 2.87 18.34
C GLN A 106 -3.40 2.99 19.35
N ALA A 107 -2.70 1.90 19.64
CA ALA A 107 -1.53 1.90 20.52
C ALA A 107 -0.39 2.74 19.95
N PHE A 108 -0.15 2.66 18.63
CA PHE A 108 0.82 3.49 17.95
C PHE A 108 0.48 4.98 18.11
N VAL A 109 -0.75 5.38 17.80
CA VAL A 109 -1.18 6.77 17.93
C VAL A 109 -0.98 7.25 19.37
N LYS A 110 -1.44 6.48 20.34
CA LYS A 110 -1.34 6.83 21.76
C LYS A 110 0.10 7.04 22.22
N SER A 111 1.03 6.22 21.73
CA SER A 111 2.44 6.28 22.16
C SER A 111 3.27 7.30 21.37
N CYS A 112 2.83 7.71 20.18
CA CYS A 112 3.64 8.54 19.28
C CYS A 112 3.05 9.91 18.94
N GLU A 113 1.74 10.15 19.18
CA GLU A 113 1.09 11.40 18.76
C GLU A 113 1.72 12.67 19.35
N HIS A 114 2.34 12.56 20.53
CA HIS A 114 3.03 13.68 21.15
C HIS A 114 4.26 14.14 20.36
N LEU A 115 4.74 13.33 19.42
CA LEU A 115 5.94 13.63 18.63
C LEU A 115 5.64 14.56 17.46
N TRP A 116 4.43 14.49 16.87
CA TRP A 116 4.12 15.25 15.66
C TRP A 116 3.24 16.45 15.91
N GLN A 117 3.42 17.48 15.10
CA GLN A 117 2.56 18.66 15.07
C GLN A 117 1.56 18.64 13.92
N LYS A 118 1.84 17.84 12.88
CA LYS A 118 1.01 17.77 11.69
C LYS A 118 1.14 16.40 11.04
N VAL A 119 0.02 15.89 10.56
CA VAL A 119 -0.05 14.68 9.74
C VAL A 119 -0.88 15.00 8.51
N VAL A 120 -0.43 14.55 7.35
CA VAL A 120 -1.20 14.62 6.09
C VAL A 120 -1.28 13.22 5.51
N VAL A 121 -2.46 12.85 5.05
CA VAL A 121 -2.74 11.56 4.41
C VAL A 121 -3.19 11.80 3.00
N TYR A 122 -2.61 11.06 2.06
CA TYR A 122 -3.10 10.96 0.70
C TYR A 122 -3.51 9.52 0.45
N ASP A 123 -4.81 9.30 0.26
CA ASP A 123 -5.37 8.01 -0.09
C ASP A 123 -5.63 7.97 -1.59
N MET A 124 -5.03 7.01 -2.26
CA MET A 124 -5.17 6.83 -3.70
C MET A 124 -5.71 5.44 -3.98
N GLN A 125 -6.69 5.35 -4.85
CA GLN A 125 -7.11 4.07 -5.42
C GLN A 125 -6.44 3.88 -6.76
N THR A 126 -5.73 2.77 -6.96
CA THR A 126 -5.16 2.46 -8.26
C THR A 126 -6.26 2.11 -9.24
N LEU A 127 -6.02 2.38 -10.52
CA LEU A 127 -6.98 2.05 -11.59
C LEU A 127 -6.76 0.65 -12.16
N ASP A 128 -5.56 0.12 -11.92
CA ASP A 128 -5.12 -1.18 -12.45
C ASP A 128 -4.58 -2.09 -11.33
#